data_95b8262f83649e2f891b4b5aee5fa56a
#
_entry.id   95b8262f83649e2f891b4b5aee5fa56a
#
_cell.length_a   1.000
_cell.length_b   1.000
_cell.length_c   1.000
_cell.angle_alpha   90.00
_cell.angle_beta   90.00
_cell.angle_gamma   90.00
#
_symmetry.space_group_name_H-M   'P 1'
#
loop_
_entity.id
_entity.type
_entity.pdbx_description
1 polymer ?
#
loop_
_entity_poly.entity_id
_entity_poly.type
_entity_poly.pdbx_seq_one_letter_code
_entity_poly.pdbx_strand_id
1 'polypeptide(L)'
;MDAPSDAFLWVKALHIIAVVCWFAALFYLPRLYVYHAMSEDATSHQRFQIMERKLYRGIMWPAMLATLITAHFLVNWGDATRHYHEALWFYLKVGLVGLLVIYHLVCGYYRKKLMVDAHYKSHKFWRYFNEMPTLILFAVVILVVVKPQF
;
A
#
# COMPACT_ATOMS: atom_id res chain seq x y z
N MET A 1 -32.59 -9.29 -4.15
CA MET A 1 -31.11 -9.23 -4.10
C MET A 1 -30.65 -10.31 -3.16
N ASP A 2 -29.95 -11.30 -3.68
CA ASP A 2 -29.48 -12.40 -2.85
C ASP A 2 -28.33 -11.93 -1.96
N ALA A 3 -28.28 -12.48 -0.72
CA ALA A 3 -27.18 -12.19 0.19
C ALA A 3 -25.85 -12.69 -0.39
N PRO A 4 -24.73 -12.00 -0.14
CA PRO A 4 -23.42 -12.49 -0.57
C PRO A 4 -23.16 -13.90 -0.01
N SER A 5 -22.53 -14.76 -0.79
CA SER A 5 -22.14 -16.08 -0.31
C SER A 5 -21.11 -15.98 0.84
N ASP A 6 -21.10 -16.98 1.70
CA ASP A 6 -20.10 -17.03 2.79
C ASP A 6 -18.67 -16.97 2.24
N ALA A 7 -18.40 -17.69 1.14
CA ALA A 7 -17.09 -17.66 0.48
C ALA A 7 -16.69 -16.24 0.03
N PHE A 8 -17.62 -15.49 -0.54
CA PHE A 8 -17.39 -14.10 -0.94
C PHE A 8 -17.02 -13.23 0.29
N LEU A 9 -17.75 -13.38 1.37
CA LEU A 9 -17.50 -12.63 2.61
C LEU A 9 -16.12 -12.97 3.23
N TRP A 10 -15.71 -14.22 3.19
CA TRP A 10 -14.38 -14.62 3.64
C TRP A 10 -13.26 -14.03 2.78
N VAL A 11 -13.41 -14.06 1.47
CA VAL A 11 -12.42 -13.44 0.56
C VAL A 11 -12.39 -11.93 0.76
N LYS A 12 -13.54 -11.29 0.97
CA LYS A 12 -13.63 -9.85 1.27
C LYS A 12 -12.93 -9.51 2.59
N ALA A 13 -13.10 -10.34 3.62
CA ALA A 13 -12.42 -10.17 4.91
C ALA A 13 -10.90 -10.27 4.74
N LEU A 14 -10.40 -11.27 4.02
CA LEU A 14 -8.98 -11.43 3.73
C LEU A 14 -8.44 -10.25 2.91
N HIS A 15 -9.22 -9.74 1.97
CA HIS A 15 -8.86 -8.55 1.20
C HIS A 15 -8.67 -7.32 2.09
N ILE A 16 -9.60 -7.08 3.00
CA ILE A 16 -9.52 -5.95 3.94
C ILE A 16 -8.29 -6.09 4.84
N ILE A 17 -8.04 -7.28 5.36
CA ILE A 17 -6.84 -7.55 6.18
C ILE A 17 -5.56 -7.26 5.39
N ALA A 18 -5.47 -7.75 4.16
CA ALA A 18 -4.31 -7.51 3.29
C ALA A 18 -4.11 -6.02 3.00
N VAL A 19 -5.19 -5.28 2.73
CA VAL A 19 -5.15 -3.83 2.51
C VAL A 19 -4.62 -3.10 3.74
N VAL A 20 -5.11 -3.46 4.93
CA VAL A 20 -4.65 -2.84 6.19
C VAL A 20 -3.16 -3.11 6.40
N CYS A 21 -2.70 -4.33 6.20
CA CYS A 21 -1.29 -4.69 6.34
C CYS A 21 -0.41 -3.93 5.34
N TRP A 22 -0.85 -3.83 4.08
CA TRP A 22 -0.12 -3.12 3.04
C TRP A 22 0.00 -1.63 3.35
N PHE A 23 -1.11 -0.96 3.70
CA PHE A 23 -1.08 0.45 4.07
C PHE A 23 -0.25 0.70 5.33
N ALA A 24 -0.34 -0.16 6.34
CA ALA A 24 0.49 -0.05 7.54
C ALA A 24 1.98 -0.06 7.19
N ALA A 25 2.40 -0.97 6.31
CA ALA A 25 3.79 -1.03 5.86
C ALA A 25 4.17 0.17 4.98
N LEU A 26 3.27 0.62 4.09
CA LEU A 26 3.48 1.82 3.26
C LEU A 26 3.62 3.09 4.11
N PHE A 27 2.96 3.18 5.26
CA PHE A 27 3.13 4.29 6.20
C PHE A 27 4.42 4.20 7.00
N TYR A 28 4.81 2.98 7.35
CA TYR A 28 5.94 2.77 8.26
C TYR A 28 7.30 2.83 7.55
N LEU A 29 7.42 2.26 6.36
CA LEU A 29 8.70 2.20 5.65
C LEU A 29 9.30 3.59 5.35
N PRO A 30 8.56 4.55 4.77
CA PRO A 30 9.11 5.90 4.56
C PRO A 30 9.44 6.62 5.85
N ARG A 31 8.74 6.33 6.94
CA ARG A 31 9.08 6.86 8.26
C ARG A 31 10.43 6.34 8.75
N LEU A 32 10.73 5.08 8.50
CA LEU A 32 12.07 4.53 8.75
C LEU A 32 13.13 5.26 7.93
N TYR A 33 12.82 5.64 6.71
CA TYR A 33 13.73 6.42 5.87
C TYR A 33 14.04 7.80 6.46
N VAL A 34 13.05 8.44 7.08
CA VAL A 34 13.26 9.71 7.79
C VAL A 34 14.31 9.54 8.89
N TYR A 35 14.15 8.54 9.74
CA TYR A 35 15.08 8.27 10.84
C TYR A 35 16.43 7.76 10.36
N HIS A 36 16.44 6.96 9.30
CA HIS A 36 17.66 6.48 8.67
C HIS A 36 18.50 7.65 8.14
N ALA A 37 17.86 8.62 7.50
CA ALA A 37 18.53 9.84 7.01
C ALA A 37 19.08 10.72 8.14
N MET A 38 18.51 10.61 9.34
CA MET A 38 18.97 11.34 10.52
C MET A 38 20.07 10.60 11.29
N SER A 39 20.32 9.33 11.00
CA SER A 39 21.32 8.52 11.68
C SER A 39 22.73 8.92 11.25
N GLU A 40 23.66 8.95 12.21
CA GLU A 40 25.05 9.34 11.97
C GLU A 40 26.04 8.20 12.27
N ASP A 41 25.65 7.19 13.06
CA ASP A 41 26.50 6.09 13.48
C ASP A 41 26.27 4.84 12.64
N ALA A 42 27.33 4.01 12.52
CA ALA A 42 27.29 2.78 11.71
C ALA A 42 26.30 1.75 12.27
N THR A 43 26.15 1.66 13.58
CA THR A 43 25.23 0.72 14.23
C THR A 43 23.79 1.01 13.87
N SER A 44 23.37 2.29 13.93
CA SER A 44 22.03 2.72 13.54
C SER A 44 21.78 2.47 12.06
N HIS A 45 22.75 2.78 11.21
CA HIS A 45 22.66 2.54 9.75
C HIS A 45 22.40 1.06 9.44
N GLN A 46 23.15 0.15 10.06
CA GLN A 46 22.96 -1.29 9.90
C GLN A 46 21.60 -1.74 10.41
N ARG A 47 21.16 -1.22 11.53
CA ARG A 47 19.87 -1.55 12.15
C ARG A 47 18.70 -1.13 11.27
N PHE A 48 18.76 0.08 10.72
CA PHE A 48 17.73 0.56 9.78
C PHE A 48 17.69 -0.27 8.49
N GLN A 49 18.84 -0.67 7.96
CA GLN A 49 18.89 -1.55 6.79
C GLN A 49 18.15 -2.87 7.05
N ILE A 50 18.35 -3.47 8.21
CA ILE A 50 17.68 -4.74 8.59
C ILE A 50 16.16 -4.52 8.72
N MET A 51 15.74 -3.47 9.43
CA MET A 51 14.34 -3.16 9.64
C MET A 51 13.61 -2.89 8.32
N GLU A 52 14.18 -2.08 7.46
CA GLU A 52 13.63 -1.73 6.15
C GLU A 52 13.51 -2.95 5.25
N ARG A 53 14.52 -3.82 5.22
CA ARG A 53 14.50 -5.05 4.43
C ARG A 53 13.42 -6.01 4.91
N LYS A 54 13.33 -6.22 6.23
CA LYS A 54 12.32 -7.12 6.81
C LYS A 54 10.90 -6.61 6.56
N LEU A 55 10.69 -5.31 6.70
CA LEU A 55 9.39 -4.70 6.44
C LEU A 55 9.01 -4.80 4.96
N TYR A 56 9.92 -4.43 4.08
CA TYR A 56 9.67 -4.42 2.63
C TYR A 56 9.43 -5.83 2.08
N ARG A 57 10.28 -6.79 2.41
CA ARG A 57 10.20 -8.17 1.89
C ARG A 57 9.21 -9.03 2.68
N GLY A 58 9.09 -8.82 3.99
CA GLY A 58 8.31 -9.68 4.87
C GLY A 58 6.84 -9.28 4.99
N ILE A 59 6.52 -8.01 4.83
CA ILE A 59 5.15 -7.48 5.00
C ILE A 59 4.64 -6.82 3.73
N MET A 60 5.39 -5.86 3.17
CA MET A 60 4.90 -5.08 2.03
C MET A 60 4.61 -5.94 0.80
N TRP A 61 5.56 -6.78 0.38
CA TRP A 61 5.36 -7.63 -0.80
C TRP A 61 4.24 -8.64 -0.62
N PRO A 62 4.21 -9.45 0.47
CA PRO A 62 3.11 -10.38 0.67
C PRO A 62 1.74 -9.69 0.77
N ALA A 63 1.67 -8.56 1.48
CA ALA A 63 0.43 -7.81 1.63
C ALA A 63 -0.06 -7.22 0.31
N MET A 64 0.83 -6.66 -0.50
CA MET A 64 0.49 -6.16 -1.83
C MET A 64 -0.04 -7.27 -2.73
N LEU A 65 0.65 -8.40 -2.80
CA LEU A 65 0.24 -9.54 -3.62
C LEU A 65 -1.12 -10.08 -3.16
N ALA A 66 -1.30 -10.25 -1.84
CA ALA A 66 -2.58 -10.69 -1.29
C ALA A 66 -3.71 -9.71 -1.60
N THR A 67 -3.45 -8.40 -1.52
CA THR A 67 -4.41 -7.35 -1.87
C THR A 67 -4.83 -7.46 -3.34
N LEU A 68 -3.88 -7.57 -4.25
CA LEU A 68 -4.16 -7.63 -5.69
C LEU A 68 -4.85 -8.94 -6.09
N ILE A 69 -4.44 -10.06 -5.51
CA ILE A 69 -5.05 -11.37 -5.79
C ILE A 69 -6.50 -11.40 -5.30
N THR A 70 -6.74 -10.99 -4.05
CA THR A 70 -8.11 -10.96 -3.50
C THR A 70 -8.98 -9.95 -4.22
N ALA A 71 -8.43 -8.80 -4.63
CA ALA A 71 -9.15 -7.83 -5.43
C ALA A 71 -9.60 -8.42 -6.77
N HIS A 72 -8.72 -9.16 -7.44
CA HIS A 72 -9.04 -9.83 -8.70
C HIS A 72 -10.21 -10.81 -8.54
N PHE A 73 -10.17 -11.65 -7.51
CA PHE A 73 -11.27 -12.56 -7.23
C PHE A 73 -12.58 -11.84 -6.92
N LEU A 74 -12.54 -10.80 -6.09
CA LEU A 74 -13.73 -10.04 -5.71
C LEU A 74 -14.39 -9.36 -6.91
N VAL A 75 -13.60 -8.75 -7.78
CA VAL A 75 -14.11 -8.04 -8.97
C VAL A 75 -14.77 -9.01 -9.97
N ASN A 76 -14.29 -10.24 -10.02
CA ASN A 76 -14.79 -11.26 -10.95
C ASN A 76 -15.73 -12.27 -10.28
N TRP A 77 -16.34 -11.95 -9.14
CA TRP A 77 -17.22 -12.85 -8.37
C TRP A 77 -18.63 -12.99 -8.97
N GLY A 78 -18.80 -12.77 -10.25
CA GLY A 78 -20.09 -12.91 -10.94
C GLY A 78 -21.03 -11.73 -10.68
N ASP A 79 -22.31 -12.04 -10.45
CA ASP A 79 -23.36 -11.01 -10.37
C ASP A 79 -23.21 -10.07 -9.18
N ALA A 80 -22.57 -10.51 -8.09
CA ALA A 80 -22.40 -9.70 -6.88
C ALA A 80 -21.62 -8.41 -7.12
N THR A 81 -20.70 -8.41 -8.08
CA THR A 81 -19.82 -7.27 -8.36
C THR A 81 -19.87 -6.80 -9.80
N ARG A 82 -20.78 -7.35 -10.61
CA ARG A 82 -20.90 -7.03 -12.02
C ARG A 82 -21.04 -5.55 -12.30
N HIS A 83 -21.81 -4.85 -11.45
CA HIS A 83 -22.06 -3.42 -11.57
C HIS A 83 -20.81 -2.54 -11.33
N TYR A 84 -19.73 -3.09 -10.74
CA TYR A 84 -18.50 -2.34 -10.53
C TYR A 84 -17.85 -1.92 -11.85
N HIS A 85 -17.94 -2.75 -12.88
CA HIS A 85 -17.37 -2.47 -14.19
C HIS A 85 -18.05 -1.30 -14.93
N GLU A 86 -19.20 -0.86 -14.46
CA GLU A 86 -19.95 0.25 -15.06
C GLU A 86 -19.77 1.55 -14.29
N ALA A 87 -19.05 1.53 -13.17
CA ALA A 87 -18.96 2.66 -12.24
C ALA A 87 -17.62 3.38 -12.37
N LEU A 88 -17.66 4.71 -12.55
CA LEU A 88 -16.45 5.54 -12.62
C LEU A 88 -15.61 5.48 -11.35
N TRP A 89 -16.25 5.43 -10.17
CA TRP A 89 -15.54 5.34 -8.89
C TRP A 89 -14.62 4.12 -8.83
N PHE A 90 -15.05 3.03 -9.44
CA PHE A 90 -14.26 1.79 -9.49
C PHE A 90 -12.96 1.99 -10.28
N TYR A 91 -13.03 2.62 -11.44
CA TYR A 91 -11.85 2.89 -12.27
C TYR A 91 -10.91 3.90 -11.62
N LEU A 92 -11.45 4.91 -10.93
CA LEU A 92 -10.64 5.85 -10.16
C LEU A 92 -9.91 5.13 -9.02
N LYS A 93 -10.57 4.22 -8.32
CA LYS A 93 -9.95 3.38 -7.28
C LYS A 93 -8.82 2.52 -7.87
N VAL A 94 -9.06 1.86 -9.00
CA VAL A 94 -8.04 1.02 -9.67
C VAL A 94 -6.83 1.87 -10.06
N GLY A 95 -7.04 3.07 -10.56
CA GLY A 95 -5.96 4.01 -10.87
C GLY A 95 -5.15 4.38 -9.64
N LEU A 96 -5.81 4.66 -8.50
CA LEU A 96 -5.14 4.98 -7.24
C LEU A 96 -4.35 3.77 -6.70
N VAL A 97 -4.88 2.56 -6.84
CA VAL A 97 -4.16 1.33 -6.47
C VAL A 97 -2.92 1.16 -7.35
N GLY A 98 -3.02 1.46 -8.63
CA GLY A 98 -1.88 1.49 -9.54
C GLY A 98 -0.79 2.47 -9.07
N LEU A 99 -1.17 3.67 -8.62
CA LEU A 99 -0.24 4.63 -8.02
C LEU A 99 0.41 4.07 -6.74
N LEU A 100 -0.34 3.33 -5.92
CA LEU A 100 0.23 2.68 -4.73
C LEU A 100 1.26 1.61 -5.10
N VAL A 101 1.02 0.84 -6.16
CA VAL A 101 1.99 -0.15 -6.65
C VAL A 101 3.26 0.55 -7.12
N ILE A 102 3.13 1.64 -7.86
CA ILE A 102 4.28 2.46 -8.28
C ILE A 102 5.04 2.98 -7.06
N TYR A 103 4.33 3.53 -6.08
CA TYR A 103 4.92 4.00 -4.82
C TYR A 103 5.66 2.89 -4.08
N HIS A 104 5.08 1.69 -4.01
CA HIS A 104 5.70 0.50 -3.43
C HIS A 104 7.04 0.17 -4.10
N LEU A 105 7.08 0.19 -5.43
CA LEU A 105 8.30 -0.08 -6.20
C LEU A 105 9.33 1.04 -6.00
N VAL A 106 8.90 2.29 -5.93
CA VAL A 106 9.77 3.44 -5.64
C VAL A 106 10.37 3.33 -4.24
N CYS A 107 9.60 2.87 -3.25
CA CYS A 107 10.11 2.57 -1.91
C CYS A 107 11.24 1.53 -1.96
N GLY A 108 11.07 0.48 -2.76
CA GLY A 108 12.11 -0.54 -2.95
C GLY A 108 13.37 0.01 -3.61
N TYR A 109 13.22 0.89 -4.58
CA TYR A 109 14.34 1.58 -5.21
C TYR A 109 15.11 2.43 -4.19
N TYR A 110 14.43 3.24 -3.41
CA TYR A 110 15.05 4.08 -2.39
C TYR A 110 15.67 3.26 -1.25
N ARG A 111 15.09 2.11 -0.90
CA ARG A 111 15.70 1.19 0.07
C ARG A 111 17.11 0.80 -0.36
N LYS A 112 17.29 0.44 -1.63
CA LYS A 112 18.61 0.10 -2.17
C LYS A 112 19.57 1.30 -2.14
N LYS A 113 19.08 2.51 -2.41
CA LYS A 113 19.89 3.72 -2.35
C LYS A 113 20.34 4.04 -0.92
N LEU A 114 19.46 3.88 0.06
CA LEU A 114 19.77 4.12 1.47
C LEU A 114 20.71 3.07 2.05
N MET A 115 20.77 1.86 1.49
CA MET A 115 21.76 0.85 1.87
C MET A 115 23.20 1.32 1.61
N VAL A 116 23.39 2.08 0.55
CA VAL A 116 24.71 2.59 0.14
C VAL A 116 25.02 3.91 0.82
N ASP A 117 24.01 4.81 0.92
CA ASP A 117 24.17 6.16 1.46
C ASP A 117 22.92 6.55 2.27
N ALA A 118 23.06 6.60 3.60
CA ALA A 118 21.98 7.01 4.50
C ALA A 118 21.52 8.46 4.26
N HIS A 119 22.41 9.29 3.72
CA HIS A 119 22.13 10.71 3.46
C HIS A 119 21.82 11.00 1.98
N TYR A 120 21.37 9.99 1.24
CA TYR A 120 21.00 10.10 -0.19
C TYR A 120 19.99 11.22 -0.45
N LYS A 121 19.00 11.36 0.43
CA LYS A 121 18.04 12.45 0.45
C LYS A 121 17.93 13.01 1.88
N SER A 122 17.51 14.27 2.02
CA SER A 122 17.29 14.87 3.32
C SER A 122 16.09 14.25 4.03
N HIS A 123 16.09 14.31 5.38
CA HIS A 123 14.95 13.83 6.17
C HIS A 123 13.65 14.58 5.86
N LYS A 124 13.74 15.84 5.41
CA LYS A 124 12.58 16.62 4.98
C LYS A 124 11.93 16.03 3.72
N PHE A 125 12.75 15.59 2.75
CA PHE A 125 12.25 14.89 1.57
C PHE A 125 11.45 13.63 1.96
N TRP A 126 11.97 12.83 2.88
CA TRP A 126 11.31 11.61 3.32
C TRP A 126 10.01 11.88 4.08
N ARG A 127 9.92 12.99 4.80
CA ARG A 127 8.67 13.40 5.47
C ARG A 127 7.58 13.69 4.45
N TYR A 128 7.87 14.45 3.40
CA TYR A 128 6.91 14.70 2.33
C TYR A 128 6.56 13.43 1.56
N PHE A 129 7.55 12.61 1.26
CA PHE A 129 7.35 11.32 0.61
C PHE A 129 6.41 10.41 1.41
N ASN A 130 6.51 10.42 2.74
CA ASN A 130 5.67 9.63 3.64
C ASN A 130 4.19 10.05 3.64
N GLU A 131 3.86 11.29 3.24
CA GLU A 131 2.48 11.78 3.22
C GLU A 131 1.66 11.24 2.04
N MET A 132 2.31 10.79 0.97
CA MET A 132 1.62 10.34 -0.24
C MET A 132 0.65 9.18 -0.01
N PRO A 133 1.01 8.10 0.70
CA PRO A 133 0.07 7.00 0.95
C PRO A 133 -1.15 7.43 1.75
N THR A 134 -1.00 8.41 2.66
CA THR A 134 -2.11 8.94 3.46
C THR A 134 -3.17 9.58 2.56
N LEU A 135 -2.76 10.43 1.62
CA LEU A 135 -3.68 11.07 0.68
C LEU A 135 -4.41 10.04 -0.19
N ILE A 136 -3.69 9.02 -0.65
CA ILE A 136 -4.28 7.94 -1.45
C ILE A 136 -5.26 7.13 -0.61
N LEU A 137 -4.94 6.84 0.65
CA LEU A 137 -5.85 6.11 1.54
C LEU A 137 -7.19 6.86 1.70
N PHE A 138 -7.15 8.17 1.98
CA PHE A 138 -8.37 8.97 2.09
C PHE A 138 -9.20 8.87 0.81
N ALA A 139 -8.57 9.04 -0.35
CA ALA A 139 -9.26 8.98 -1.63
C ALA A 139 -9.87 7.60 -1.89
N VAL A 140 -9.12 6.53 -1.66
CA VAL A 140 -9.60 5.15 -1.87
C VAL A 140 -10.77 4.81 -0.96
N VAL A 141 -10.68 5.14 0.34
CA VAL A 141 -11.75 4.84 1.30
C VAL A 141 -13.01 5.61 0.95
N ILE A 142 -12.91 6.89 0.61
CA ILE A 142 -14.06 7.70 0.20
C ILE A 142 -14.72 7.09 -1.05
N LEU A 143 -13.94 6.74 -2.05
CA LEU A 143 -14.49 6.13 -3.28
C LEU A 143 -15.22 4.81 -3.02
N VAL A 144 -14.69 3.99 -2.12
CA VAL A 144 -15.26 2.66 -1.83
C VAL A 144 -16.51 2.76 -0.96
N VAL A 145 -16.51 3.66 0.03
CA VAL A 145 -17.61 3.80 0.99
C VAL A 145 -18.73 4.67 0.43
N VAL A 146 -18.39 5.83 -0.09
CA VAL A 146 -19.39 6.79 -0.61
C VAL A 146 -19.89 6.39 -1.99
N LYS A 147 -19.03 5.79 -2.81
CA LYS A 147 -19.34 5.39 -4.20
C LYS A 147 -20.02 6.52 -4.96
N PRO A 148 -19.38 7.69 -5.08
CA PRO A 148 -20.03 8.85 -5.67
C PRO A 148 -20.47 8.56 -7.11
N GLN A 149 -21.65 9.02 -7.45
CA GLN A 149 -22.20 8.91 -8.79
C GLN A 149 -21.86 10.19 -9.56
N PHE A 150 -20.92 10.06 -10.46
CA PHE A 150 -20.49 11.15 -11.32
C PHE A 150 -21.31 11.20 -12.61
#